data_0d05deec118ad233dcc88e86110c0fdd
#
_entry.id   0d05deec118ad233dcc88e86110c0fdd
#
_cell.length_a   1.000
_cell.length_b   1.000
_cell.length_c   1.000
_cell.angle_alpha   90.00
_cell.angle_beta   90.00
_cell.angle_gamma   90.00
#
_symmetry.space_group_name_H-M   'P 1'
#
loop_
_entity.id
_entity.type
_entity.pdbx_description
1 polymer ?
#
loop_
_entity_poly.entity_id
_entity_poly.type
_entity_poly.pdbx_seq_one_letter_code
_entity_poly.pdbx_strand_id
1 'polypeptide(L)'
;LGYLPNSQARALKTNRTYNLGVLFAERAQSGLTHSHFAAVLNGFKNKAEANGYDITFISRRIGSTEMTYYEHCVCRNVDGVVVACVDDFEDSGVTELLKSSVPAVTIDYQSPHNPAVISDNALGMKTLVEYIYSMGHRKIAYIYGDSSKVTSIRTDSFKNTLDSLNINIRGDYLLQGRYHDPETTEKLADSLVKLDDPPTCIILPDDFSAIGALTAFEKLGLSVPDDISIAGYDGILLSRFLNPKLTTYEQDTERIGAEAASQLIALIKKEISSDAAEVAVSGRLRKGSSVKNIN
;
A
#
# COMPACT_ATOMS: atom_id res chain seq x y z
N LEU A 1 11.59 -2.55 -46.16
CA LEU A 1 12.75 -2.90 -45.34
C LEU A 1 12.61 -2.16 -44.00
N GLY A 2 12.00 -2.84 -42.99
CA GLY A 2 11.81 -2.31 -41.66
C GLY A 2 13.09 -2.43 -40.84
N TYR A 3 14.02 -1.51 -40.98
CA TYR A 3 15.13 -1.38 -40.04
C TYR A 3 14.60 -0.87 -38.71
N LEU A 4 14.55 -1.73 -37.68
CA LEU A 4 14.33 -1.33 -36.32
C LEU A 4 15.70 -0.99 -35.71
N PRO A 5 15.94 0.25 -35.28
CA PRO A 5 17.20 0.63 -34.61
C PRO A 5 17.41 -0.21 -33.35
N ASN A 6 18.60 -0.80 -33.20
CA ASN A 6 18.98 -1.50 -31.99
C ASN A 6 18.91 -0.53 -30.80
N SER A 7 18.16 -0.88 -29.77
CA SER A 7 17.99 -0.04 -28.56
C SER A 7 19.33 0.30 -27.89
N GLN A 8 20.28 -0.65 -27.89
CA GLN A 8 21.63 -0.43 -27.34
C GLN A 8 22.43 0.61 -28.15
N ALA A 9 22.32 0.56 -29.51
CA ALA A 9 23.00 1.56 -30.35
C ALA A 9 22.39 2.98 -30.18
N ARG A 10 21.09 3.07 -29.95
CA ARG A 10 20.41 4.33 -29.63
C ARG A 10 20.82 4.84 -28.25
N ALA A 11 20.92 3.97 -27.25
CA ALA A 11 21.34 4.32 -25.89
C ALA A 11 22.75 4.94 -25.87
N LEU A 12 23.69 4.45 -26.65
CA LEU A 12 25.03 5.03 -26.79
C LEU A 12 25.01 6.46 -27.31
N LYS A 13 24.05 6.84 -28.16
CA LYS A 13 23.94 8.18 -28.73
C LYS A 13 23.20 9.16 -27.81
N THR A 14 22.19 8.68 -27.08
CA THR A 14 21.30 9.52 -26.28
C THR A 14 21.63 9.50 -24.79
N ASN A 15 22.51 8.60 -24.35
CA ASN A 15 22.78 8.24 -22.96
C ASN A 15 21.51 7.88 -22.18
N ARG A 16 20.51 7.29 -22.88
CA ARG A 16 19.22 6.86 -22.32
C ARG A 16 18.77 5.56 -22.99
N THR A 17 18.28 4.66 -22.18
CA THR A 17 17.76 3.37 -22.62
C THR A 17 16.26 3.36 -22.81
N TYR A 18 15.58 4.33 -22.18
CA TYR A 18 14.11 4.36 -22.04
C TYR A 18 13.57 3.10 -21.35
N ASN A 19 14.31 2.62 -20.35
CA ASN A 19 13.94 1.46 -19.55
C ASN A 19 13.94 1.84 -18.06
N LEU A 20 12.81 1.64 -17.38
CA LEU A 20 12.66 1.87 -15.95
C LEU A 20 12.70 0.54 -15.20
N GLY A 21 13.43 0.51 -14.08
CA GLY A 21 13.42 -0.60 -13.16
C GLY A 21 12.21 -0.54 -12.21
N VAL A 22 11.68 -1.70 -11.86
CA VAL A 22 10.70 -1.86 -10.78
C VAL A 22 11.25 -2.88 -9.80
N LEU A 23 11.55 -2.44 -8.57
CA LEU A 23 11.89 -3.34 -7.48
C LEU A 23 10.61 -3.67 -6.71
N PHE A 24 10.23 -4.93 -6.76
CA PHE A 24 9.10 -5.51 -6.06
C PHE A 24 9.55 -6.84 -5.45
N ALA A 25 9.82 -6.85 -4.15
CA ALA A 25 10.42 -7.97 -3.45
C ALA A 25 9.82 -8.13 -2.04
N GLU A 26 8.72 -8.86 -1.93
CA GLU A 26 8.06 -9.17 -0.67
C GLU A 26 8.24 -10.65 -0.29
N ARG A 27 8.33 -10.94 1.03
CA ARG A 27 8.43 -12.30 1.58
C ARG A 27 7.10 -13.05 1.52
N ALA A 28 5.99 -12.34 1.59
CA ALA A 28 4.66 -12.93 1.56
C ALA A 28 4.37 -13.69 0.25
N GLN A 29 5.22 -13.52 -0.78
CA GLN A 29 5.11 -14.15 -2.10
C GLN A 29 3.73 -13.98 -2.75
N SER A 30 2.94 -13.00 -2.32
CA SER A 30 1.68 -12.63 -2.97
C SER A 30 1.95 -12.04 -4.36
N GLY A 31 3.10 -11.42 -4.54
CA GLY A 31 3.57 -10.91 -5.81
C GLY A 31 2.55 -10.01 -6.50
N LEU A 32 2.42 -10.13 -7.79
CA LEU A 32 1.46 -9.38 -8.60
C LEU A 32 -0.01 -9.79 -8.36
N THR A 33 -0.28 -10.79 -7.51
CA THR A 33 -1.65 -11.14 -7.12
C THR A 33 -2.18 -10.26 -5.97
N HIS A 34 -1.31 -9.48 -5.31
CA HIS A 34 -1.72 -8.50 -4.33
C HIS A 34 -2.41 -7.32 -5.02
N SER A 35 -3.73 -7.26 -4.92
CA SER A 35 -4.58 -6.34 -5.70
C SER A 35 -4.18 -4.86 -5.57
N HIS A 36 -3.79 -4.40 -4.37
CA HIS A 36 -3.35 -3.04 -4.14
C HIS A 36 -2.06 -2.73 -4.95
N PHE A 37 -1.01 -3.54 -4.76
CA PHE A 37 0.25 -3.33 -5.47
C PHE A 37 0.14 -3.54 -6.98
N ALA A 38 -0.68 -4.51 -7.43
CA ALA A 38 -0.94 -4.70 -8.85
C ALA A 38 -1.56 -3.43 -9.48
N ALA A 39 -2.48 -2.76 -8.77
CA ALA A 39 -3.09 -1.52 -9.24
C ALA A 39 -2.09 -0.35 -9.25
N VAL A 40 -1.22 -0.23 -8.24
CA VAL A 40 -0.13 0.76 -8.21
C VAL A 40 0.83 0.55 -9.39
N LEU A 41 1.27 -0.70 -9.60
CA LEU A 41 2.15 -1.04 -10.73
C LEU A 41 1.49 -0.80 -12.08
N ASN A 42 0.18 -1.00 -12.20
CA ASN A 42 -0.55 -0.68 -13.42
C ASN A 42 -0.54 0.84 -13.70
N GLY A 43 -0.76 1.68 -12.69
CA GLY A 43 -0.64 3.13 -12.80
C GLY A 43 0.76 3.57 -13.23
N PHE A 44 1.80 3.00 -12.60
CA PHE A 44 3.19 3.23 -12.96
C PHE A 44 3.47 2.84 -14.43
N LYS A 45 3.07 1.63 -14.82
CA LYS A 45 3.22 1.11 -16.17
C LYS A 45 2.58 2.04 -17.21
N ASN A 46 1.31 2.37 -17.03
CA ASN A 46 0.58 3.21 -17.97
C ASN A 46 1.25 4.57 -18.18
N LYS A 47 1.75 5.16 -17.09
CA LYS A 47 2.46 6.45 -17.15
C LYS A 47 3.84 6.34 -17.81
N ALA A 48 4.59 5.26 -17.50
CA ALA A 48 5.88 4.98 -18.11
C ALA A 48 5.74 4.79 -19.64
N GLU A 49 4.82 3.93 -20.08
CA GLU A 49 4.53 3.68 -21.49
C GLU A 49 4.10 4.95 -22.24
N ALA A 50 3.23 5.77 -21.64
CA ALA A 50 2.80 7.06 -22.21
C ALA A 50 3.96 8.06 -22.41
N ASN A 51 5.08 7.86 -21.69
CA ASN A 51 6.31 8.64 -21.84
C ASN A 51 7.41 7.91 -22.65
N GLY A 52 7.09 6.78 -23.26
CA GLY A 52 7.99 6.02 -24.13
C GLY A 52 9.01 5.16 -23.41
N TYR A 53 8.75 4.79 -22.15
CA TYR A 53 9.60 3.91 -21.35
C TYR A 53 9.07 2.47 -21.30
N ASP A 54 9.98 1.52 -21.43
CA ASP A 54 9.76 0.12 -21.08
C ASP A 54 10.00 -0.11 -19.59
N ILE A 55 9.58 -1.29 -19.07
CA ILE A 55 9.73 -1.66 -17.67
C ILE A 55 10.49 -2.99 -17.54
N THR A 56 11.41 -3.04 -16.59
CA THR A 56 12.15 -4.23 -16.20
C THR A 56 12.01 -4.49 -14.70
N PHE A 57 11.55 -5.67 -14.30
CA PHE A 57 11.59 -6.06 -12.90
C PHE A 57 13.02 -6.31 -12.43
N ILE A 58 13.38 -5.71 -11.31
CA ILE A 58 14.70 -5.83 -10.68
C ILE A 58 14.68 -6.98 -9.69
N SER A 59 15.69 -7.83 -9.73
CA SER A 59 15.80 -9.03 -8.90
C SER A 59 17.26 -9.25 -8.46
N ARG A 60 17.49 -10.24 -7.61
CA ARG A 60 18.85 -10.64 -7.17
C ARG A 60 19.50 -11.72 -8.05
N ARG A 61 18.96 -11.99 -9.23
CA ARG A 61 19.48 -13.05 -10.12
C ARG A 61 19.21 -12.77 -11.59
N ILE A 62 20.22 -12.99 -12.41
CA ILE A 62 20.09 -13.08 -13.88
C ILE A 62 20.69 -14.41 -14.33
N GLY A 63 19.88 -15.28 -14.89
CA GLY A 63 20.30 -16.66 -15.23
C GLY A 63 20.78 -17.39 -13.97
N SER A 64 22.04 -17.86 -13.98
CA SER A 64 22.68 -18.51 -12.83
C SER A 64 23.47 -17.56 -11.94
N THR A 65 23.59 -16.27 -12.29
CA THR A 65 24.41 -15.29 -11.59
C THR A 65 23.59 -14.57 -10.53
N GLU A 66 24.04 -14.63 -9.28
CA GLU A 66 23.53 -13.82 -8.18
C GLU A 66 24.17 -12.43 -8.21
N MET A 67 23.39 -11.40 -7.87
CA MET A 67 23.83 -10.00 -7.86
C MET A 67 23.00 -9.17 -6.89
N THR A 68 23.46 -7.96 -6.59
CA THR A 68 22.67 -6.99 -5.82
C THR A 68 21.60 -6.35 -6.72
N TYR A 69 20.64 -5.65 -6.10
CA TYR A 69 19.65 -4.88 -6.87
C TYR A 69 20.33 -3.77 -7.70
N TYR A 70 21.37 -3.14 -7.14
CA TYR A 70 22.16 -2.15 -7.86
C TYR A 70 22.86 -2.75 -9.09
N GLU A 71 23.56 -3.86 -8.92
CA GLU A 71 24.21 -4.56 -10.03
C GLU A 71 23.21 -4.98 -11.12
N HIS A 72 22.00 -5.41 -10.73
CA HIS A 72 20.95 -5.73 -11.69
C HIS A 72 20.52 -4.49 -12.48
N CYS A 73 20.30 -3.36 -11.82
CA CYS A 73 19.98 -2.10 -12.48
C CYS A 73 21.06 -1.72 -13.50
N VAL A 74 22.34 -1.82 -13.13
CA VAL A 74 23.48 -1.55 -14.02
C VAL A 74 23.52 -2.54 -15.17
N CYS A 75 23.38 -3.84 -14.89
CA CYS A 75 23.42 -4.89 -15.91
C CYS A 75 22.29 -4.75 -16.95
N ARG A 76 21.09 -4.37 -16.51
CA ARG A 76 19.94 -4.11 -17.39
C ARG A 76 19.95 -2.69 -17.98
N ASN A 77 20.91 -1.88 -17.55
CA ASN A 77 21.08 -0.50 -18.00
C ASN A 77 19.77 0.29 -17.91
N VAL A 78 19.10 0.22 -16.73
CA VAL A 78 17.89 1.01 -16.50
C VAL A 78 18.25 2.48 -16.27
N ASP A 79 17.41 3.40 -16.76
CA ASP A 79 17.61 4.85 -16.59
C ASP A 79 17.29 5.31 -15.16
N GLY A 80 16.53 4.52 -14.42
CA GLY A 80 16.16 4.73 -13.04
C GLY A 80 15.26 3.61 -12.53
N VAL A 81 14.97 3.58 -11.22
CA VAL A 81 14.22 2.51 -10.57
C VAL A 81 13.16 3.05 -9.61
N VAL A 82 11.97 2.46 -9.61
CA VAL A 82 11.00 2.62 -8.54
C VAL A 82 11.12 1.46 -7.56
N VAL A 83 11.23 1.77 -6.26
CA VAL A 83 11.12 0.78 -5.18
C VAL A 83 9.66 0.76 -4.74
N ALA A 84 8.89 -0.17 -5.31
CA ALA A 84 7.44 -0.20 -5.16
C ALA A 84 6.99 -0.96 -3.91
N CYS A 85 7.70 -2.03 -3.55
CA CYS A 85 7.43 -2.81 -2.35
C CYS A 85 8.66 -3.61 -1.98
N VAL A 86 9.06 -3.52 -0.72
CA VAL A 86 10.07 -4.37 -0.11
C VAL A 86 9.67 -4.61 1.35
N ASP A 87 10.02 -5.76 1.90
CA ASP A 87 9.70 -6.08 3.30
C ASP A 87 10.48 -5.23 4.30
N ASP A 88 11.70 -4.89 3.93
CA ASP A 88 12.61 -4.15 4.78
C ASP A 88 13.44 -3.16 3.94
N PHE A 89 13.13 -1.88 4.10
CA PHE A 89 13.88 -0.81 3.44
C PHE A 89 15.29 -0.62 4.02
N GLU A 90 15.57 -1.19 5.20
CA GLU A 90 16.91 -1.21 5.81
C GLU A 90 17.76 -2.42 5.34
N ASP A 91 17.19 -3.33 4.52
CA ASP A 91 17.98 -4.39 3.88
C ASP A 91 19.18 -3.80 3.14
N SER A 92 20.32 -4.42 3.30
CA SER A 92 21.61 -3.91 2.77
C SER A 92 21.56 -3.71 1.24
N GLY A 93 20.90 -4.58 0.50
CA GLY A 93 20.79 -4.46 -0.95
C GLY A 93 19.82 -3.36 -1.39
N VAL A 94 18.77 -3.10 -0.61
CA VAL A 94 17.87 -1.96 -0.84
C VAL A 94 18.59 -0.66 -0.51
N THR A 95 19.27 -0.61 0.64
CA THR A 95 20.03 0.56 1.07
C THR A 95 21.18 0.89 0.09
N GLU A 96 21.89 -0.14 -0.44
CA GLU A 96 22.89 0.04 -1.49
C GLU A 96 22.29 0.70 -2.73
N LEU A 97 21.16 0.19 -3.22
CA LEU A 97 20.48 0.75 -4.38
C LEU A 97 20.06 2.19 -4.15
N LEU A 98 19.42 2.50 -3.02
CA LEU A 98 18.92 3.85 -2.70
C LEU A 98 20.04 4.88 -2.51
N LYS A 99 21.26 4.45 -2.13
CA LYS A 99 22.46 5.30 -2.01
C LYS A 99 23.31 5.35 -3.29
N SER A 100 22.95 4.58 -4.30
CA SER A 100 23.71 4.49 -5.54
C SER A 100 23.50 5.72 -6.44
N SER A 101 24.18 5.74 -7.58
CA SER A 101 24.00 6.76 -8.61
C SER A 101 22.78 6.50 -9.53
N VAL A 102 22.08 5.39 -9.37
CA VAL A 102 20.87 5.09 -10.13
C VAL A 102 19.73 5.96 -9.60
N PRO A 103 19.08 6.79 -10.43
CA PRO A 103 17.92 7.56 -10.02
C PRO A 103 16.84 6.63 -9.42
N ALA A 104 16.41 6.92 -8.20
CA ALA A 104 15.44 6.07 -7.50
C ALA A 104 14.29 6.90 -6.91
N VAL A 105 13.08 6.34 -6.93
CA VAL A 105 11.88 6.84 -6.26
C VAL A 105 11.30 5.73 -5.42
N THR A 106 10.84 6.05 -4.21
CA THR A 106 10.21 5.08 -3.30
C THR A 106 8.70 5.26 -3.24
N ILE A 107 7.97 4.17 -3.00
CA ILE A 107 6.52 4.20 -2.72
C ILE A 107 6.30 3.81 -1.26
N ASP A 108 5.50 4.60 -0.54
CA ASP A 108 5.15 4.43 0.88
C ASP A 108 6.35 4.32 1.86
N TYR A 109 7.52 4.82 1.43
CA TYR A 109 8.71 4.91 2.26
C TYR A 109 9.44 6.23 2.04
N GLN A 110 9.66 6.97 3.13
CA GLN A 110 10.42 8.23 3.13
C GLN A 110 11.93 7.93 3.21
N SER A 111 12.62 8.06 2.09
CA SER A 111 14.07 7.98 2.03
C SER A 111 14.69 9.36 2.22
N PRO A 112 15.78 9.51 3.00
CA PRO A 112 16.46 10.80 3.17
C PRO A 112 17.08 11.38 1.88
N HIS A 113 17.27 10.55 0.86
CA HIS A 113 18.03 10.89 -0.34
C HIS A 113 17.32 10.56 -1.65
N ASN A 114 16.04 10.19 -1.59
CA ASN A 114 15.26 9.82 -2.77
C ASN A 114 13.85 10.40 -2.67
N PRO A 115 13.28 10.94 -3.75
CA PRO A 115 11.89 11.34 -3.77
C PRO A 115 10.97 10.17 -3.39
N ALA A 116 9.89 10.47 -2.69
CA ALA A 116 8.91 9.48 -2.27
C ALA A 116 7.51 9.86 -2.73
N VAL A 117 6.73 8.86 -3.14
CA VAL A 117 5.28 8.98 -3.31
C VAL A 117 4.62 8.16 -2.25
N ILE A 118 3.80 8.77 -1.42
CA ILE A 118 3.16 8.12 -0.28
C ILE A 118 1.64 8.21 -0.37
N SER A 119 0.95 7.18 0.11
CA SER A 119 -0.45 7.29 0.47
C SER A 119 -0.61 8.21 1.68
N ASP A 120 -1.61 9.09 1.67
CA ASP A 120 -1.96 9.88 2.85
C ASP A 120 -2.67 8.99 3.89
N ASN A 121 -1.87 8.12 4.51
CA ASN A 121 -2.34 7.13 5.47
C ASN A 121 -2.95 7.77 6.73
N ALA A 122 -2.45 8.94 7.12
CA ALA A 122 -2.97 9.66 8.28
C ALA A 122 -4.38 10.21 8.00
N LEU A 123 -4.57 10.89 6.86
CA LEU A 123 -5.87 11.38 6.42
C LEU A 123 -6.85 10.22 6.21
N GLY A 124 -6.37 9.12 5.61
CA GLY A 124 -7.19 7.95 5.33
C GLY A 124 -7.80 7.34 6.58
N MET A 125 -6.98 7.06 7.58
CA MET A 125 -7.46 6.49 8.85
C MET A 125 -8.34 7.49 9.60
N LYS A 126 -7.96 8.77 9.66
CA LYS A 126 -8.78 9.83 10.25
C LYS A 126 -10.18 9.86 9.60
N THR A 127 -10.23 9.89 8.27
CA THR A 127 -11.51 9.95 7.52
C THR A 127 -12.41 8.75 7.84
N LEU A 128 -11.81 7.56 7.94
CA LEU A 128 -12.56 6.33 8.25
C LEU A 128 -13.12 6.35 9.68
N VAL A 129 -12.31 6.73 10.66
CA VAL A 129 -12.71 6.83 12.07
C VAL A 129 -13.79 7.90 12.26
N GLU A 130 -13.63 9.09 11.67
CA GLU A 130 -14.64 10.16 11.74
C GLU A 130 -15.97 9.73 11.12
N TYR A 131 -15.94 8.98 10.01
CA TYR A 131 -17.15 8.41 9.43
C TYR A 131 -17.84 7.42 10.36
N ILE A 132 -17.09 6.46 10.93
CA ILE A 132 -17.63 5.46 11.87
C ILE A 132 -18.22 6.17 13.11
N TYR A 133 -17.54 7.19 13.61
CA TYR A 133 -18.05 8.03 14.71
C TYR A 133 -19.36 8.74 14.33
N SER A 134 -19.45 9.28 13.12
CA SER A 134 -20.65 9.96 12.61
C SER A 134 -21.86 9.02 12.48
N MET A 135 -21.61 7.72 12.35
CA MET A 135 -22.63 6.66 12.32
C MET A 135 -23.08 6.21 13.73
N GLY A 136 -22.58 6.87 14.80
CA GLY A 136 -22.99 6.62 16.20
C GLY A 136 -22.03 5.73 16.97
N HIS A 137 -21.06 5.09 16.35
CA HIS A 137 -20.14 4.18 17.03
C HIS A 137 -19.21 4.93 17.98
N ARG A 138 -19.01 4.37 19.17
CA ARG A 138 -18.10 4.87 20.22
C ARG A 138 -17.14 3.79 20.70
N LYS A 139 -17.50 2.52 20.52
CA LYS A 139 -16.68 1.35 20.81
C LYS A 139 -16.11 0.85 19.49
N ILE A 140 -14.94 1.39 19.11
CA ILE A 140 -14.30 1.15 17.82
C ILE A 140 -13.00 0.40 18.07
N ALA A 141 -12.88 -0.81 17.54
CA ALA A 141 -11.64 -1.58 17.58
C ALA A 141 -10.87 -1.44 16.26
N TYR A 142 -9.57 -1.66 16.32
CA TYR A 142 -8.70 -1.70 15.16
C TYR A 142 -7.77 -2.90 15.21
N ILE A 143 -7.91 -3.78 14.22
CA ILE A 143 -6.93 -4.81 13.92
C ILE A 143 -5.95 -4.20 12.92
N TYR A 144 -4.70 -3.93 13.35
CA TYR A 144 -3.68 -3.33 12.48
C TYR A 144 -2.78 -4.40 11.86
N GLY A 145 -2.07 -4.05 10.77
CA GLY A 145 -1.23 -4.99 10.03
C GLY A 145 0.15 -5.24 10.65
N ASP A 146 1.04 -5.82 9.85
CA ASP A 146 2.44 -6.06 10.22
C ASP A 146 3.16 -4.76 10.58
N SER A 147 4.22 -4.87 11.39
CA SER A 147 5.02 -3.72 11.81
C SER A 147 5.68 -3.04 10.60
N SER A 148 5.27 -1.82 10.32
CA SER A 148 5.81 -0.99 9.25
C SER A 148 5.58 0.49 9.54
N LYS A 149 6.22 1.38 8.78
CA LYS A 149 5.98 2.83 8.88
C LYS A 149 4.52 3.18 8.57
N VAL A 150 3.93 2.54 7.55
CA VAL A 150 2.52 2.70 7.19
C VAL A 150 1.60 2.32 8.35
N THR A 151 1.85 1.17 8.98
CA THR A 151 1.09 0.71 10.15
C THR A 151 1.20 1.68 11.32
N SER A 152 2.40 2.20 11.60
CA SER A 152 2.60 3.21 12.65
C SER A 152 1.77 4.45 12.38
N ILE A 153 1.85 5.02 11.17
CA ILE A 153 1.10 6.22 10.77
C ILE A 153 -0.42 5.99 10.91
N ARG A 154 -0.94 4.86 10.43
CA ARG A 154 -2.36 4.52 10.55
C ARG A 154 -2.79 4.36 12.01
N THR A 155 -1.98 3.68 12.83
CA THR A 155 -2.26 3.45 14.25
C THR A 155 -2.22 4.74 15.05
N ASP A 156 -1.24 5.60 14.80
CA ASP A 156 -1.14 6.90 15.45
C ASP A 156 -2.31 7.82 15.04
N SER A 157 -2.68 7.81 13.76
CA SER A 157 -3.85 8.56 13.29
C SER A 157 -5.16 8.06 13.90
N PHE A 158 -5.33 6.73 14.03
CA PHE A 158 -6.47 6.12 14.72
C PHE A 158 -6.58 6.63 16.17
N LYS A 159 -5.48 6.54 16.92
CA LYS A 159 -5.42 6.99 18.32
C LYS A 159 -5.70 8.47 18.46
N ASN A 160 -5.00 9.30 17.69
CA ASN A 160 -5.15 10.76 17.72
C ASN A 160 -6.57 11.20 17.34
N THR A 161 -7.20 10.50 16.40
CA THR A 161 -8.58 10.81 15.99
C THR A 161 -9.58 10.46 17.09
N LEU A 162 -9.45 9.28 17.72
CA LEU A 162 -10.31 8.91 18.85
C LEU A 162 -10.16 9.88 20.04
N ASP A 163 -8.92 10.26 20.36
CA ASP A 163 -8.64 11.25 21.41
C ASP A 163 -9.31 12.60 21.10
N SER A 164 -9.18 13.10 19.88
CA SER A 164 -9.84 14.34 19.43
C SER A 164 -11.37 14.29 19.51
N LEU A 165 -11.95 13.09 19.42
CA LEU A 165 -13.39 12.83 19.56
C LEU A 165 -13.81 12.52 21.00
N ASN A 166 -12.90 12.63 21.98
CA ASN A 166 -13.08 12.30 23.39
C ASN A 166 -13.52 10.83 23.61
N ILE A 167 -13.01 9.90 22.81
CA ILE A 167 -13.21 8.46 22.98
C ILE A 167 -11.96 7.86 23.63
N ASN A 168 -12.14 7.26 24.80
CA ASN A 168 -11.06 6.52 25.44
C ASN A 168 -10.71 5.25 24.68
N ILE A 169 -9.43 5.08 24.36
CA ILE A 169 -8.92 3.91 23.67
C ILE A 169 -8.75 2.76 24.66
N ARG A 170 -9.43 1.66 24.42
CA ARG A 170 -9.22 0.44 25.19
C ARG A 170 -8.04 -0.33 24.61
N GLY A 171 -7.13 -0.80 25.48
CA GLY A 171 -5.96 -1.56 25.05
C GLY A 171 -6.31 -2.89 24.36
N ASP A 172 -7.42 -3.51 24.77
CA ASP A 172 -7.95 -4.77 24.20
C ASP A 172 -8.70 -4.59 22.87
N TYR A 173 -8.90 -3.33 22.42
CA TYR A 173 -9.48 -3.02 21.10
C TYR A 173 -8.43 -2.74 20.03
N LEU A 174 -7.15 -2.75 20.37
CA LEU A 174 -6.05 -2.49 19.45
C LEU A 174 -5.18 -3.74 19.31
N LEU A 175 -5.44 -4.55 18.30
CA LEU A 175 -4.82 -5.85 18.13
C LEU A 175 -3.91 -5.89 16.90
N GLN A 176 -2.75 -6.51 17.06
CA GLN A 176 -1.84 -6.74 15.95
C GLN A 176 -2.29 -7.96 15.16
N GLY A 177 -2.62 -7.76 13.89
CA GLY A 177 -2.86 -8.77 12.89
C GLY A 177 -1.76 -8.77 11.83
N ARG A 178 -2.13 -9.10 10.61
CA ARG A 178 -1.30 -9.09 9.41
C ARG A 178 -2.07 -8.53 8.24
N TYR A 179 -1.35 -7.94 7.30
CA TYR A 179 -1.94 -7.58 6.01
C TYR A 179 -2.20 -8.83 5.18
N HIS A 180 -3.28 -8.83 4.43
CA HIS A 180 -3.64 -9.86 3.47
C HIS A 180 -3.75 -11.28 4.08
N ASP A 181 -4.08 -11.36 5.39
CA ASP A 181 -4.18 -12.61 6.15
C ASP A 181 -5.56 -12.76 6.82
N PRO A 182 -6.55 -13.36 6.11
CA PRO A 182 -7.88 -13.60 6.64
C PRO A 182 -7.88 -14.56 7.84
N GLU A 183 -6.98 -15.55 7.90
CA GLU A 183 -6.95 -16.54 8.97
C GLU A 183 -6.58 -15.91 10.33
N THR A 184 -5.58 -15.03 10.32
CA THR A 184 -5.23 -14.24 11.51
C THR A 184 -6.36 -13.30 11.89
N THR A 185 -6.98 -12.62 10.92
CA THR A 185 -8.08 -11.71 11.17
C THR A 185 -9.32 -12.43 11.71
N GLU A 186 -9.63 -13.62 11.24
CA GLU A 186 -10.71 -14.47 11.77
C GLU A 186 -10.57 -14.68 13.29
N LYS A 187 -9.37 -15.11 13.74
CA LYS A 187 -9.08 -15.37 15.16
C LYS A 187 -9.19 -14.10 16.01
N LEU A 188 -8.69 -12.98 15.51
CA LEU A 188 -8.73 -11.71 16.22
C LEU A 188 -10.14 -11.13 16.29
N ALA A 189 -10.91 -11.20 15.21
CA ALA A 189 -12.29 -10.77 15.18
C ALA A 189 -13.17 -11.60 16.15
N ASP A 190 -12.98 -12.93 16.16
CA ASP A 190 -13.63 -13.85 17.12
C ASP A 190 -13.31 -13.43 18.57
N SER A 191 -12.05 -13.10 18.86
CA SER A 191 -11.65 -12.69 20.22
C SER A 191 -12.28 -11.36 20.65
N LEU A 192 -12.39 -10.39 19.73
CA LEU A 192 -12.96 -9.07 20.01
C LEU A 192 -14.44 -9.12 20.37
N VAL A 193 -15.23 -9.96 19.69
CA VAL A 193 -16.68 -10.05 19.95
C VAL A 193 -16.99 -10.88 21.20
N LYS A 194 -16.02 -11.62 21.75
CA LYS A 194 -16.14 -12.40 23.00
C LYS A 194 -15.71 -11.62 24.24
N LEU A 195 -15.27 -10.39 24.12
CA LEU A 195 -14.98 -9.53 25.27
C LEU A 195 -16.26 -9.29 26.08
N ASP A 196 -16.12 -9.05 27.39
CA ASP A 196 -17.26 -8.68 28.27
C ASP A 196 -17.95 -7.41 27.78
N ASP A 197 -17.20 -6.50 27.17
CA ASP A 197 -17.69 -5.27 26.55
C ASP A 197 -17.17 -5.20 25.11
N PRO A 198 -17.84 -5.84 24.13
CA PRO A 198 -17.34 -5.94 22.76
C PRO A 198 -17.42 -4.60 22.00
N PRO A 199 -16.59 -4.40 20.97
CA PRO A 199 -16.69 -3.25 20.07
C PRO A 199 -17.98 -3.33 19.26
N THR A 200 -18.49 -2.17 18.82
CA THR A 200 -19.62 -2.09 17.89
C THR A 200 -19.19 -1.95 16.43
N CYS A 201 -17.92 -1.60 16.21
CA CYS A 201 -17.31 -1.54 14.88
C CYS A 201 -15.84 -1.95 14.97
N ILE A 202 -15.37 -2.75 14.01
CA ILE A 202 -13.98 -3.16 13.86
C ILE A 202 -13.43 -2.61 12.55
N ILE A 203 -12.34 -1.84 12.63
CA ILE A 203 -11.53 -1.49 11.47
C ILE A 203 -10.54 -2.62 11.21
N LEU A 204 -10.43 -3.05 9.97
CA LEU A 204 -9.57 -4.16 9.53
C LEU A 204 -8.27 -3.62 8.93
N PRO A 205 -7.18 -4.43 8.87
CA PRO A 205 -5.90 -4.02 8.28
C PRO A 205 -6.03 -3.58 6.82
N ASP A 206 -6.83 -4.32 6.07
CA ASP A 206 -7.13 -4.16 4.66
C ASP A 206 -8.48 -4.79 4.29
N ASP A 207 -8.91 -4.61 3.04
CA ASP A 207 -10.19 -5.15 2.56
C ASP A 207 -10.19 -6.68 2.41
N PHE A 208 -9.03 -7.30 2.14
CA PHE A 208 -8.92 -8.74 1.99
C PHE A 208 -9.14 -9.47 3.33
N SER A 209 -8.70 -8.84 4.41
CA SER A 209 -8.89 -9.30 5.78
C SER A 209 -10.37 -9.39 6.19
N ALA A 210 -11.27 -8.67 5.49
CA ALA A 210 -12.71 -8.75 5.74
C ALA A 210 -13.29 -10.16 5.55
N ILE A 211 -12.68 -10.98 4.70
CA ILE A 211 -13.08 -12.40 4.52
C ILE A 211 -12.99 -13.14 5.86
N GLY A 212 -11.89 -12.95 6.60
CA GLY A 212 -11.69 -13.58 7.89
C GLY A 212 -12.69 -13.10 8.95
N ALA A 213 -12.91 -11.79 9.05
CA ALA A 213 -13.89 -11.23 9.98
C ALA A 213 -15.31 -11.74 9.70
N LEU A 214 -15.74 -11.73 8.43
CA LEU A 214 -17.06 -12.27 8.03
C LEU A 214 -17.19 -13.76 8.34
N THR A 215 -16.12 -14.54 8.11
CA THR A 215 -16.09 -15.98 8.45
C THR A 215 -16.22 -16.20 9.96
N ALA A 216 -15.56 -15.42 10.80
CA ALA A 216 -15.69 -15.50 12.25
C ALA A 216 -17.12 -15.23 12.70
N PHE A 217 -17.73 -14.17 12.17
CA PHE A 217 -19.08 -13.77 12.57
C PHE A 217 -20.13 -14.76 12.09
N GLU A 218 -20.02 -15.31 10.88
CA GLU A 218 -20.89 -16.37 10.39
C GLU A 218 -20.86 -17.59 11.31
N LYS A 219 -19.67 -18.05 11.73
CA LYS A 219 -19.51 -19.17 12.68
C LYS A 219 -20.16 -18.91 14.04
N LEU A 220 -20.23 -17.65 14.46
CA LEU A 220 -20.83 -17.23 15.72
C LEU A 220 -22.32 -16.89 15.60
N GLY A 221 -22.88 -16.93 14.39
CA GLY A 221 -24.25 -16.52 14.12
C GLY A 221 -24.49 -15.02 14.22
N LEU A 222 -23.43 -14.19 14.10
CA LEU A 222 -23.51 -12.75 14.12
C LEU A 222 -23.65 -12.20 12.70
N SER A 223 -24.49 -11.20 12.55
CA SER A 223 -24.77 -10.53 11.28
C SER A 223 -24.03 -9.20 11.15
N VAL A 224 -23.43 -8.96 9.99
CA VAL A 224 -22.87 -7.66 9.63
C VAL A 224 -23.86 -6.95 8.69
N PRO A 225 -24.26 -5.73 8.98
CA PRO A 225 -23.79 -4.84 10.05
C PRO A 225 -24.68 -4.87 11.32
N ASP A 226 -25.66 -5.77 11.42
CA ASP A 226 -26.73 -5.68 12.44
C ASP A 226 -26.22 -5.90 13.86
N ASP A 227 -25.37 -6.89 14.09
CA ASP A 227 -24.77 -7.20 15.39
C ASP A 227 -23.40 -6.54 15.56
N ILE A 228 -22.62 -6.45 14.48
CA ILE A 228 -21.27 -5.87 14.46
C ILE A 228 -21.00 -5.19 13.13
N SER A 229 -20.46 -3.99 13.15
CA SER A 229 -20.01 -3.28 11.94
C SER A 229 -18.54 -3.55 11.64
N ILE A 230 -18.17 -3.53 10.35
CA ILE A 230 -16.77 -3.61 9.93
C ILE A 230 -16.44 -2.55 8.88
N ALA A 231 -15.19 -2.11 8.87
CA ALA A 231 -14.64 -1.25 7.85
C ALA A 231 -13.25 -1.73 7.42
N GLY A 232 -12.96 -1.65 6.14
CA GLY A 232 -11.68 -2.03 5.56
C GLY A 232 -10.80 -0.84 5.20
N TYR A 233 -9.72 -1.15 4.51
CA TYR A 233 -8.76 -0.18 3.96
C TYR A 233 -8.26 -0.71 2.61
N ASP A 234 -7.88 0.16 1.67
CA ASP A 234 -7.36 -0.02 0.31
C ASP A 234 -8.39 0.22 -0.80
N GLY A 235 -9.65 -0.15 -0.63
CA GLY A 235 -10.69 0.03 -1.65
C GLY A 235 -10.59 -0.96 -2.80
N ILE A 236 -10.00 -2.14 -2.60
CA ILE A 236 -9.83 -3.14 -3.66
C ILE A 236 -11.17 -3.62 -4.22
N LEU A 237 -11.14 -4.22 -5.41
CA LEU A 237 -12.35 -4.64 -6.11
C LEU A 237 -13.24 -5.59 -5.28
N LEU A 238 -12.63 -6.47 -4.50
CA LEU A 238 -13.31 -7.42 -3.62
C LEU A 238 -14.36 -6.74 -2.72
N SER A 239 -14.02 -5.59 -2.12
CA SER A 239 -14.88 -4.86 -1.19
C SER A 239 -16.22 -4.42 -1.78
N ARG A 240 -16.33 -4.37 -3.11
CA ARG A 240 -17.58 -4.05 -3.84
C ARG A 240 -18.50 -5.24 -4.01
N PHE A 241 -17.96 -6.46 -3.88
CA PHE A 241 -18.67 -7.72 -4.11
C PHE A 241 -18.92 -8.52 -2.85
N LEU A 242 -18.34 -8.14 -1.72
CA LEU A 242 -18.69 -8.71 -0.42
C LEU A 242 -20.16 -8.44 -0.08
N ASN A 243 -20.74 -9.30 0.71
CA ASN A 243 -22.08 -9.10 1.26
C ASN A 243 -22.00 -9.16 2.81
N PRO A 244 -22.21 -8.02 3.50
CA PRO A 244 -22.50 -6.68 2.95
C PRO A 244 -21.32 -6.05 2.18
N LYS A 245 -21.60 -5.08 1.29
CA LYS A 245 -20.54 -4.29 0.63
C LYS A 245 -19.73 -3.57 1.68
N LEU A 246 -18.41 -3.71 1.59
CA LEU A 246 -17.51 -3.18 2.61
C LEU A 246 -17.36 -1.65 2.50
N THR A 247 -17.56 -0.97 3.62
CA THR A 247 -17.12 0.42 3.80
C THR A 247 -15.60 0.41 3.96
N THR A 248 -14.89 1.22 3.19
CA THR A 248 -13.44 1.22 3.15
C THR A 248 -12.87 2.59 2.75
N TYR A 249 -11.63 2.86 3.15
CA TYR A 249 -10.88 3.97 2.57
C TYR A 249 -10.20 3.49 1.29
N GLU A 250 -10.68 3.98 0.14
CA GLU A 250 -10.16 3.64 -1.19
C GLU A 250 -8.93 4.50 -1.48
N GLN A 251 -7.76 3.88 -1.54
CA GLN A 251 -6.51 4.53 -1.94
C GLN A 251 -6.51 4.78 -3.45
N ASP A 252 -5.95 5.90 -3.89
CA ASP A 252 -5.82 6.22 -5.32
C ASP A 252 -4.55 5.55 -5.89
N THR A 253 -4.59 4.24 -5.96
CA THR A 253 -3.46 3.39 -6.38
C THR A 253 -2.95 3.71 -7.78
N GLU A 254 -3.85 4.04 -8.70
CA GLU A 254 -3.48 4.44 -10.06
C GLU A 254 -2.69 5.74 -10.05
N ARG A 255 -3.12 6.72 -9.27
CA ARG A 255 -2.41 8.00 -9.12
C ARG A 255 -1.08 7.83 -8.41
N ILE A 256 -0.99 6.99 -7.36
CA ILE A 256 0.28 6.67 -6.69
C ILE A 256 1.30 6.16 -7.70
N GLY A 257 0.93 5.16 -8.50
CA GLY A 257 1.81 4.61 -9.52
C GLY A 257 2.19 5.61 -10.60
N ALA A 258 1.22 6.36 -11.12
CA ALA A 258 1.46 7.38 -12.15
C ALA A 258 2.36 8.50 -11.64
N GLU A 259 2.18 8.94 -10.38
CA GLU A 259 3.02 9.96 -9.76
C GLU A 259 4.45 9.45 -9.55
N ALA A 260 4.63 8.20 -9.11
CA ALA A 260 5.94 7.58 -8.95
C ALA A 260 6.70 7.53 -10.30
N ALA A 261 6.02 7.18 -11.40
CA ALA A 261 6.62 7.23 -12.73
C ALA A 261 6.97 8.66 -13.15
N SER A 262 6.09 9.64 -12.85
CA SER A 262 6.33 11.06 -13.17
C SER A 262 7.56 11.60 -12.43
N GLN A 263 7.66 11.35 -11.12
CA GLN A 263 8.79 11.75 -10.29
C GLN A 263 10.09 11.11 -10.77
N LEU A 264 10.06 9.80 -11.07
CA LEU A 264 11.24 9.08 -11.56
C LEU A 264 11.72 9.64 -12.91
N ILE A 265 10.81 9.90 -13.85
CA ILE A 265 11.13 10.49 -15.15
C ILE A 265 11.69 11.91 -15.00
N ALA A 266 11.11 12.73 -14.13
CA ALA A 266 11.60 14.08 -13.83
C ALA A 266 13.01 14.05 -13.19
N LEU A 267 13.25 13.09 -12.27
CA LEU A 267 14.57 12.88 -11.66
C LEU A 267 15.62 12.47 -12.72
N ILE A 268 15.28 11.52 -13.61
CA ILE A 268 16.14 11.09 -14.72
C ILE A 268 16.46 12.27 -15.65
N LYS A 269 15.51 13.15 -15.90
CA LYS A 269 15.68 14.34 -16.73
C LYS A 269 16.40 15.49 -16.01
N LYS A 270 16.64 15.34 -14.69
CA LYS A 270 17.19 16.38 -13.79
C LYS A 270 16.29 17.62 -13.69
N GLU A 271 14.98 17.45 -13.84
CA GLU A 271 13.96 18.47 -13.64
C GLU A 271 13.66 18.66 -12.14
N ILE A 272 13.92 17.62 -11.33
CA ILE A 272 13.89 17.64 -9.87
C ILE A 272 15.19 17.08 -9.32
N SER A 273 15.48 17.36 -8.04
CA SER A 273 16.65 16.81 -7.32
C SER A 273 16.27 15.58 -6.51
N SER A 274 17.26 14.83 -6.05
CA SER A 274 17.08 13.61 -5.24
C SER A 274 16.54 13.89 -3.84
N ASP A 275 16.62 15.12 -3.35
CA ASP A 275 16.06 15.62 -2.11
C ASP A 275 14.71 16.32 -2.29
N ALA A 276 14.04 16.10 -3.44
CA ALA A 276 12.71 16.65 -3.67
C ALA A 276 11.72 16.18 -2.59
N ALA A 277 10.78 17.06 -2.27
CA ALA A 277 9.75 16.77 -1.27
C ALA A 277 8.91 15.55 -1.67
N GLU A 278 8.44 14.82 -0.67
CA GLU A 278 7.50 13.74 -0.89
C GLU A 278 6.19 14.24 -1.51
N VAL A 279 5.57 13.37 -2.28
CA VAL A 279 4.24 13.61 -2.85
C VAL A 279 3.23 12.71 -2.15
N ALA A 280 2.35 13.32 -1.35
CA ALA A 280 1.26 12.61 -0.71
C ALA A 280 0.05 12.50 -1.66
N VAL A 281 -0.47 11.29 -1.82
CA VAL A 281 -1.65 11.01 -2.63
C VAL A 281 -2.80 10.63 -1.70
N SER A 282 -3.82 11.49 -1.65
CA SER A 282 -5.03 11.23 -0.87
C SER A 282 -5.98 10.31 -1.64
N GLY A 283 -6.58 9.36 -0.93
CA GLY A 283 -7.69 8.54 -1.39
C GLY A 283 -9.05 9.14 -1.03
N ARG A 284 -10.07 8.29 -0.93
CA ARG A 284 -11.42 8.70 -0.56
C ARG A 284 -12.15 7.64 0.24
N LEU A 285 -13.08 8.07 1.10
CA LEU A 285 -14.00 7.15 1.75
C LEU A 285 -14.98 6.57 0.71
N ARG A 286 -15.06 5.25 0.65
CA ARG A 286 -16.10 4.55 -0.08
C ARG A 286 -17.08 3.89 0.90
N LYS A 287 -18.27 4.44 0.96
CA LYS A 287 -19.35 3.93 1.81
C LYS A 287 -19.93 2.66 1.21
N GLY A 288 -19.93 1.59 1.99
CA GLY A 288 -20.63 0.35 1.73
C GLY A 288 -21.87 0.23 2.61
N SER A 289 -22.26 -1.01 2.90
CA SER A 289 -23.37 -1.35 3.82
C SER A 289 -22.89 -2.12 5.05
N SER A 290 -21.58 -2.20 5.28
CA SER A 290 -21.00 -2.95 6.40
C SER A 290 -20.86 -2.14 7.71
N VAL A 291 -21.21 -0.84 7.68
CA VAL A 291 -21.26 0.02 8.88
C VAL A 291 -22.68 0.51 9.06
N LYS A 292 -23.32 0.13 10.19
CA LYS A 292 -24.68 0.48 10.57
C LYS A 292 -24.72 1.88 11.17
N ASN A 293 -25.80 2.63 10.89
CA ASN A 293 -26.09 3.84 11.64
C ASN A 293 -26.80 3.43 12.95
N ILE A 294 -26.22 3.78 14.10
CA ILE A 294 -26.73 3.48 15.44
C ILE A 294 -27.02 4.74 16.28
N ASN A 295 -27.08 5.91 15.61
CA ASN A 295 -27.51 7.16 16.27
C ASN A 295 -28.97 7.10 16.71
#